data_e065f26f7418cf063d4f1a2a69ce7c6c
#
_entry.id   e065f26f7418cf063d4f1a2a69ce7c6c
#
_cell.length_a   1.000
_cell.length_b   1.000
_cell.length_c   1.000
_cell.angle_alpha   90.00
_cell.angle_beta   90.00
_cell.angle_gamma   90.00
#
_symmetry.space_group_name_H-M   'P 1'
#
loop_
_entity.id
_entity.type
_entity.pdbx_description
1 polymer ?
#
loop_
_entity_poly.entity_id
_entity_poly.type
_entity_poly.pdbx_seq_one_letter_code
_entity_poly.pdbx_strand_id
1 'polypeptide(L)'
;MRWIGVPDVWDAREADPGFMASLATFAVLGLGLDLVVDGTVLTLTGTVPTLYPLGWQAVVWAGLGILWWFTARALVLWSRRRGVDPLPSGTPDGRDDAALDHRAWRTVLGCAVGGVVVAIVLPALLGVPGLAPVERFATLYEAYGAASWVAVLAWLVRLVGRCAVLASILAYAHRAVLGVVTLRGARWVPWGGLVLGAVTGAVALLSRGPAVALSTLVVCTLLGVVHVRGGESLRITAPFTLLAFAVL
;
A
#
# COMPACT_ATOMS: atom_id res chain seq x y z
N MET A 1 6.13 30.28 22.50
CA MET A 1 6.84 30.64 21.27
C MET A 1 6.01 30.17 20.08
N ARG A 2 5.25 31.02 19.43
CA ARG A 2 4.58 30.72 18.14
C ARG A 2 5.66 30.57 17.10
N TRP A 3 5.82 29.39 16.56
CA TRP A 3 6.66 29.17 15.38
C TRP A 3 5.98 29.87 14.22
N ILE A 4 6.58 30.99 13.84
CA ILE A 4 6.14 31.82 12.73
C ILE A 4 6.21 31.00 11.46
N GLY A 5 5.08 30.75 10.81
CA GLY A 5 4.99 30.38 9.38
C GLY A 5 4.97 28.88 9.06
N VAL A 6 4.55 28.00 9.95
CA VAL A 6 4.06 26.68 9.51
C VAL A 6 2.58 26.88 9.18
N PRO A 7 2.18 26.85 7.90
CA PRO A 7 0.76 26.80 7.54
C PRO A 7 0.13 25.62 8.28
N ASP A 8 -1.14 25.75 8.68
CA ASP A 8 -1.90 24.62 9.24
C ASP A 8 -1.86 23.48 8.23
N VAL A 9 -0.96 22.52 8.49
CA VAL A 9 -0.43 21.50 7.55
C VAL A 9 -1.53 20.54 7.09
N TRP A 10 -2.74 20.77 7.57
CA TRP A 10 -3.88 19.86 7.46
C TRP A 10 -5.00 20.35 6.55
N ASP A 11 -4.97 21.58 6.06
CA ASP A 11 -5.93 21.94 5.05
C ASP A 11 -5.48 21.29 3.71
N ALA A 12 -6.11 20.16 3.38
CA ALA A 12 -5.89 19.45 2.12
C ALA A 12 -6.11 20.34 0.89
N ARG A 13 -6.72 21.51 1.09
CA ARG A 13 -6.90 22.56 0.06
C ARG A 13 -5.66 23.41 -0.16
N GLU A 14 -4.73 23.46 0.79
CA GLU A 14 -3.47 24.21 0.66
C GLU A 14 -2.35 23.40 0.01
N ALA A 15 -2.44 22.06 -0.01
CA ALA A 15 -1.49 21.24 -0.72
C ALA A 15 -1.74 21.33 -2.23
N ASP A 16 -0.72 21.71 -2.99
CA ASP A 16 -0.78 21.71 -4.46
C ASP A 16 -1.19 20.32 -4.97
N PRO A 17 -2.40 20.16 -5.57
CA PRO A 17 -2.90 18.89 -6.03
C PRO A 17 -2.01 18.28 -7.13
N GLY A 18 -1.35 19.11 -7.95
CA GLY A 18 -0.41 18.67 -8.96
C GLY A 18 0.83 18.03 -8.33
N PHE A 19 1.33 18.61 -7.24
CA PHE A 19 2.44 18.02 -6.50
C PHE A 19 2.05 16.69 -5.85
N MET A 20 0.86 16.60 -5.25
CA MET A 20 0.36 15.34 -4.66
C MET A 20 0.17 14.25 -5.72
N ALA A 21 -0.39 14.60 -6.88
CA ALA A 21 -0.52 13.69 -8.02
C ALA A 21 0.85 13.21 -8.51
N SER A 22 1.85 14.08 -8.56
CA SER A 22 3.23 13.72 -8.92
C SER A 22 3.82 12.70 -7.93
N LEU A 23 3.65 12.91 -6.61
CA LEU A 23 4.12 11.95 -5.61
C LEU A 23 3.43 10.58 -5.75
N ALA A 24 2.10 10.57 -5.98
CA ALA A 24 1.36 9.34 -6.24
C ALA A 24 1.87 8.63 -7.50
N THR A 25 2.12 9.37 -8.58
CA THR A 25 2.67 8.84 -9.84
C THR A 25 4.06 8.25 -9.64
N PHE A 26 4.96 8.92 -8.93
CA PHE A 26 6.29 8.36 -8.61
C PHE A 26 6.20 7.09 -7.77
N ALA A 27 5.24 7.03 -6.84
CA ALA A 27 5.01 5.81 -6.07
C ALA A 27 4.51 4.66 -6.98
N VAL A 28 3.60 4.92 -7.92
CA VAL A 28 3.13 3.93 -8.91
C VAL A 28 4.28 3.47 -9.81
N LEU A 29 5.10 4.39 -10.31
CA LEU A 29 6.28 4.04 -11.10
C LEU A 29 7.28 3.20 -10.30
N GLY A 30 7.45 3.52 -9.01
CA GLY A 30 8.26 2.71 -8.09
C GLY A 30 7.77 1.26 -7.99
N LEU A 31 6.46 1.03 -7.95
CA LEU A 31 5.90 -0.33 -8.02
C LEU A 31 6.16 -1.01 -9.38
N GLY A 32 6.17 -0.25 -10.46
CA GLY A 32 6.46 -0.76 -11.80
C GLY A 32 7.85 -1.37 -11.95
N LEU A 33 8.80 -1.02 -11.08
CA LEU A 33 10.14 -1.61 -11.07
C LEU A 33 10.12 -3.14 -10.89
N ASP A 34 9.11 -3.67 -10.21
CA ASP A 34 8.89 -5.12 -10.06
C ASP A 34 8.74 -5.79 -11.44
N LEU A 35 7.90 -5.22 -12.29
CA LEU A 35 7.67 -5.72 -13.64
C LEU A 35 8.92 -5.60 -14.51
N VAL A 36 9.68 -4.51 -14.36
CA VAL A 36 10.92 -4.30 -15.11
C VAL A 36 11.98 -5.30 -14.68
N VAL A 37 12.16 -5.51 -13.37
CA VAL A 37 13.16 -6.48 -12.85
C VAL A 37 12.77 -7.89 -13.23
N ASP A 38 11.54 -8.34 -12.96
CA ASP A 38 11.09 -9.68 -13.28
C ASP A 38 11.11 -9.93 -14.80
N GLY A 39 10.70 -8.95 -15.61
CA GLY A 39 10.77 -9.02 -17.08
C GLY A 39 12.20 -9.06 -17.61
N THR A 40 13.11 -8.27 -17.04
CA THR A 40 14.52 -8.26 -17.44
C THR A 40 15.19 -9.61 -17.12
N VAL A 41 14.97 -10.12 -15.90
CA VAL A 41 15.54 -11.41 -15.50
C VAL A 41 14.97 -12.54 -16.36
N LEU A 42 13.66 -12.56 -16.60
CA LEU A 42 13.03 -13.53 -17.50
C LEU A 42 13.65 -13.49 -18.91
N THR A 43 13.86 -12.28 -19.43
CA THR A 43 14.45 -12.10 -20.78
C THR A 43 15.90 -12.58 -20.85
N LEU A 44 16.68 -12.31 -19.79
CA LEU A 44 18.11 -12.67 -19.76
C LEU A 44 18.37 -14.14 -19.43
N THR A 45 17.53 -14.74 -18.57
CA THR A 45 17.78 -16.11 -18.07
C THR A 45 16.84 -17.17 -18.65
N GLY A 46 15.75 -16.74 -19.30
CA GLY A 46 14.67 -17.63 -19.75
C GLY A 46 13.91 -18.32 -18.61
N THR A 47 14.17 -17.94 -17.35
CA THR A 47 13.56 -18.57 -16.17
C THR A 47 12.56 -17.65 -15.49
N VAL A 48 11.46 -18.23 -15.00
CA VAL A 48 10.46 -17.49 -14.21
C VAL A 48 10.97 -17.26 -12.79
N PRO A 49 10.51 -16.19 -12.10
CA PRO A 49 10.99 -15.82 -10.75
C PRO A 49 10.92 -16.94 -9.70
N THR A 50 10.01 -17.88 -9.86
CA THR A 50 9.82 -19.02 -8.93
C THR A 50 10.87 -20.12 -9.11
N LEU A 51 11.65 -20.08 -10.18
CA LEU A 51 12.70 -21.09 -10.51
C LEU A 51 14.12 -20.56 -10.31
N TYR A 52 14.27 -19.36 -9.73
CA TYR A 52 15.61 -18.82 -9.47
C TYR A 52 16.34 -19.62 -8.40
N PRO A 53 17.67 -19.76 -8.48
CA PRO A 53 18.47 -20.25 -7.37
C PRO A 53 18.20 -19.45 -6.09
N LEU A 54 18.11 -20.13 -4.95
CA LEU A 54 17.69 -19.53 -3.67
C LEU A 54 18.43 -18.21 -3.33
N GLY A 55 19.75 -18.19 -3.48
CA GLY A 55 20.55 -16.99 -3.20
C GLY A 55 20.17 -15.81 -4.08
N TRP A 56 19.93 -16.05 -5.38
CA TRP A 56 19.51 -15.04 -6.33
C TRP A 56 18.09 -14.54 -6.04
N GLN A 57 17.18 -15.46 -5.74
CA GLN A 57 15.81 -15.15 -5.31
C GLN A 57 15.80 -14.23 -4.08
N ALA A 58 16.60 -14.58 -3.06
CA ALA A 58 16.69 -13.79 -1.84
C ALA A 58 17.25 -12.39 -2.09
N VAL A 59 18.31 -12.28 -2.90
CA VAL A 59 18.93 -10.99 -3.23
C VAL A 59 17.96 -10.09 -4.00
N VAL A 60 17.28 -10.61 -5.03
CA VAL A 60 16.33 -9.83 -5.86
C VAL A 60 15.15 -9.36 -4.99
N TRP A 61 14.55 -10.25 -4.19
CA TRP A 61 13.40 -9.88 -3.39
C TRP A 61 13.74 -8.93 -2.25
N ALA A 62 14.81 -9.17 -1.51
CA ALA A 62 15.25 -8.27 -0.45
C ALA A 62 15.68 -6.91 -1.03
N GLY A 63 16.41 -6.91 -2.15
CA GLY A 63 16.84 -5.69 -2.84
C GLY A 63 15.66 -4.83 -3.29
N LEU A 64 14.64 -5.43 -3.91
CA LEU A 64 13.40 -4.73 -4.28
C LEU A 64 12.66 -4.17 -3.04
N GLY A 65 12.55 -4.96 -1.98
CA GLY A 65 11.91 -4.51 -0.74
C GLY A 65 12.61 -3.31 -0.12
N ILE A 66 13.94 -3.34 -0.06
CA ILE A 66 14.77 -2.24 0.43
C ILE A 66 14.61 -1.01 -0.47
N LEU A 67 14.64 -1.18 -1.80
CA LEU A 67 14.46 -0.10 -2.76
C LEU A 67 13.09 0.58 -2.59
N TRP A 68 12.03 -0.19 -2.43
CA TRP A 68 10.69 0.36 -2.19
C TRP A 68 10.58 1.07 -0.84
N TRP A 69 11.21 0.55 0.19
CA TRP A 69 11.27 1.22 1.48
C TRP A 69 11.95 2.59 1.36
N PHE A 70 13.09 2.67 0.67
CA PHE A 70 13.76 3.94 0.41
C PHE A 70 12.93 4.87 -0.47
N THR A 71 12.24 4.35 -1.47
CA THR A 71 11.32 5.14 -2.31
C THR A 71 10.21 5.76 -1.46
N ALA A 72 9.50 4.96 -0.65
CA ALA A 72 8.47 5.47 0.25
C ALA A 72 9.02 6.53 1.21
N ARG A 73 10.21 6.28 1.81
CA ARG A 73 10.88 7.25 2.69
C ARG A 73 11.26 8.53 1.96
N ALA A 74 11.76 8.44 0.74
CA ALA A 74 12.11 9.62 -0.08
C ALA A 74 10.88 10.47 -0.40
N LEU A 75 9.74 9.84 -0.74
CA LEU A 75 8.47 10.52 -0.97
C LEU A 75 7.98 11.25 0.28
N VAL A 76 8.05 10.61 1.45
CA VAL A 76 7.72 11.25 2.73
C VAL A 76 8.63 12.44 3.04
N LEU A 77 9.94 12.30 2.84
CA LEU A 77 10.87 13.40 3.05
C LEU A 77 10.63 14.55 2.07
N TRP A 78 10.29 14.23 0.83
CA TRP A 78 10.00 15.24 -0.20
C TRP A 78 8.69 15.98 0.11
N SER A 79 7.63 15.27 0.51
CA SER A 79 6.38 15.92 0.93
C SER A 79 6.58 16.84 2.14
N ARG A 80 7.35 16.40 3.15
CA ARG A 80 7.69 17.23 4.33
C ARG A 80 8.45 18.51 3.97
N ARG A 81 9.38 18.45 3.02
CA ARG A 81 10.10 19.65 2.53
C ARG A 81 9.16 20.69 1.89
N ARG A 82 7.99 20.28 1.44
CA ARG A 82 6.94 21.14 0.90
C ARG A 82 5.83 21.46 1.91
N GLY A 83 6.08 21.19 3.20
CA GLY A 83 5.15 21.51 4.29
C GLY A 83 4.02 20.50 4.48
N VAL A 84 4.02 19.36 3.76
CA VAL A 84 3.00 18.32 3.91
C VAL A 84 3.56 17.15 4.67
N ASP A 85 3.05 16.88 5.89
CA ASP A 85 3.44 15.70 6.66
C ASP A 85 2.40 14.57 6.48
N PRO A 86 2.75 13.46 5.80
CA PRO A 86 1.87 12.30 5.68
C PRO A 86 1.88 11.40 6.93
N LEU A 87 2.71 11.72 7.94
CA LEU A 87 2.86 10.99 9.19
C LEU A 87 2.46 11.83 10.40
N PRO A 88 1.29 12.46 10.40
CA PRO A 88 0.93 13.32 11.52
C PRO A 88 0.84 12.54 12.82
N SER A 89 1.30 13.18 13.89
CA SER A 89 1.25 12.65 15.23
C SER A 89 0.10 13.22 16.08
N GLY A 90 -0.74 14.09 15.52
CA GLY A 90 -1.83 14.74 16.24
C GLY A 90 -3.00 15.10 15.33
N THR A 91 -4.14 15.38 15.94
CA THR A 91 -5.31 15.93 15.25
C THR A 91 -5.07 17.40 14.87
N PRO A 92 -5.78 17.94 13.84
CA PRO A 92 -5.68 19.34 13.42
C PRO A 92 -5.94 20.37 14.55
N ASP A 93 -6.64 19.98 15.60
CA ASP A 93 -7.05 20.85 16.72
C ASP A 93 -6.00 20.98 17.84
N GLY A 94 -4.74 20.51 17.62
CA GLY A 94 -3.69 20.62 18.65
C GLY A 94 -4.02 19.86 19.96
N ARG A 95 -5.00 18.97 19.92
CA ARG A 95 -5.24 18.04 21.02
C ARG A 95 -4.17 16.99 20.96
N ASP A 96 -3.28 17.01 21.93
CA ASP A 96 -2.25 16.03 22.16
C ASP A 96 -2.82 14.62 21.98
N ASP A 97 -2.18 13.83 21.10
CA ASP A 97 -2.45 12.40 20.88
C ASP A 97 -3.91 11.98 21.10
N ALA A 98 -4.84 12.78 20.59
CA ALA A 98 -6.25 12.48 20.75
C ALA A 98 -6.48 11.12 20.12
N ALA A 99 -6.53 10.15 20.99
CA ALA A 99 -7.01 8.82 20.69
C ALA A 99 -8.16 8.98 19.71
N LEU A 100 -8.05 8.42 18.52
CA LEU A 100 -9.16 8.37 17.57
C LEU A 100 -10.42 8.11 18.36
N ASP A 101 -11.47 8.93 18.15
CA ASP A 101 -12.75 8.71 18.80
C ASP A 101 -13.09 7.22 18.73
N HIS A 102 -13.59 6.66 19.82
CA HIS A 102 -13.89 5.24 19.92
C HIS A 102 -14.70 4.73 18.71
N ARG A 103 -15.57 5.57 18.15
CA ARG A 103 -16.34 5.27 16.94
C ARG A 103 -15.44 5.19 15.69
N ALA A 104 -14.48 6.09 15.53
CA ALA A 104 -13.53 6.08 14.43
C ALA A 104 -12.66 4.83 14.50
N TRP A 105 -12.17 4.46 15.68
CA TRP A 105 -11.37 3.25 15.92
C TRP A 105 -12.14 1.97 15.60
N ARG A 106 -13.40 1.87 16.02
CA ARG A 106 -14.27 0.74 15.65
C ARG A 106 -14.46 0.63 14.14
N THR A 107 -14.63 1.76 13.46
CA THR A 107 -14.75 1.77 11.98
C THR A 107 -13.44 1.33 11.32
N VAL A 108 -12.30 1.85 11.78
CA VAL A 108 -10.97 1.46 11.28
C VAL A 108 -10.75 -0.04 11.44
N LEU A 109 -10.97 -0.59 12.64
CA LEU A 109 -10.82 -2.02 12.90
C LEU A 109 -11.82 -2.86 12.10
N GLY A 110 -13.10 -2.43 12.05
CA GLY A 110 -14.12 -3.13 11.26
C GLY A 110 -13.78 -3.20 9.77
N CYS A 111 -13.33 -2.09 9.18
CA CYS A 111 -12.89 -2.06 7.78
C CYS A 111 -11.60 -2.87 7.55
N ALA A 112 -10.66 -2.84 8.50
CA ALA A 112 -9.43 -3.62 8.40
C ALA A 112 -9.72 -5.13 8.45
N VAL A 113 -10.51 -5.57 9.43
CA VAL A 113 -10.95 -6.98 9.54
C VAL A 113 -11.79 -7.37 8.32
N GLY A 114 -12.75 -6.53 7.92
CA GLY A 114 -13.54 -6.73 6.72
C GLY A 114 -12.68 -6.87 5.46
N GLY A 115 -11.63 -6.07 5.33
CA GLY A 115 -10.66 -6.17 4.24
C GLY A 115 -9.94 -7.51 4.21
N VAL A 116 -9.47 -8.00 5.36
CA VAL A 116 -8.84 -9.33 5.46
C VAL A 116 -9.84 -10.43 5.13
N VAL A 117 -11.06 -10.36 5.67
CA VAL A 117 -12.13 -11.35 5.37
C VAL A 117 -12.44 -11.36 3.88
N VAL A 118 -12.60 -10.19 3.25
CA VAL A 118 -12.86 -10.09 1.81
C VAL A 118 -11.69 -10.65 1.00
N ALA A 119 -10.44 -10.38 1.40
CA ALA A 119 -9.25 -10.91 0.74
C ALA A 119 -9.21 -12.44 0.70
N ILE A 120 -9.77 -13.09 1.71
CA ILE A 120 -9.82 -14.57 1.82
C ILE A 120 -11.08 -15.14 1.16
N VAL A 121 -12.24 -14.61 1.55
CA VAL A 121 -13.53 -15.21 1.22
C VAL A 121 -13.94 -14.95 -0.22
N LEU A 122 -13.72 -13.73 -0.73
CA LEU A 122 -14.21 -13.38 -2.07
C LEU A 122 -13.52 -14.17 -3.19
N PRO A 123 -12.18 -14.35 -3.22
CA PRO A 123 -11.55 -15.24 -4.19
C PRO A 123 -12.03 -16.68 -4.08
N ALA A 124 -12.17 -17.20 -2.84
CA ALA A 124 -12.65 -18.56 -2.61
C ALA A 124 -14.07 -18.78 -3.14
N LEU A 125 -14.99 -17.83 -2.91
CA LEU A 125 -16.35 -17.87 -3.45
C LEU A 125 -16.39 -17.80 -4.98
N LEU A 126 -15.39 -17.15 -5.59
CA LEU A 126 -15.26 -17.02 -7.04
C LEU A 126 -14.44 -18.16 -7.69
N GLY A 127 -14.19 -19.24 -6.96
CA GLY A 127 -13.54 -20.44 -7.48
C GLY A 127 -11.99 -20.38 -7.51
N VAL A 128 -11.39 -19.43 -6.78
CA VAL A 128 -9.94 -19.34 -6.58
C VAL A 128 -9.65 -19.68 -5.11
N PRO A 129 -9.65 -20.98 -4.73
CA PRO A 129 -9.38 -21.39 -3.37
C PRO A 129 -7.90 -21.22 -3.06
N GLY A 130 -7.60 -20.93 -1.79
CA GLY A 130 -6.24 -20.88 -1.26
C GLY A 130 -5.95 -19.56 -0.56
N LEU A 131 -5.01 -19.63 0.38
CA LEU A 131 -4.45 -18.46 1.05
C LEU A 131 -3.11 -18.16 0.40
N ALA A 132 -3.00 -17.00 -0.25
CA ALA A 132 -1.78 -16.61 -0.98
C ALA A 132 -0.48 -16.81 -0.16
N PRO A 133 -0.40 -16.50 1.15
CA PRO A 133 0.81 -16.77 1.93
C PRO A 133 1.08 -18.27 2.13
N VAL A 134 0.04 -19.10 2.27
CA VAL A 134 0.20 -20.56 2.43
C VAL A 134 0.68 -21.19 1.13
N GLU A 135 0.07 -20.85 0.01
CA GLU A 135 0.48 -21.32 -1.31
C GLU A 135 1.91 -20.89 -1.63
N ARG A 136 2.24 -19.63 -1.30
CA ARG A 136 3.60 -19.13 -1.48
C ARG A 136 4.61 -19.90 -0.65
N PHE A 137 4.30 -20.18 0.63
CA PHE A 137 5.16 -20.97 1.49
C PHE A 137 5.32 -22.39 0.95
N ALA A 138 4.22 -23.04 0.55
CA ALA A 138 4.24 -24.38 -0.04
C ALA A 138 5.14 -24.44 -1.28
N THR A 139 4.96 -23.50 -2.23
CA THR A 139 5.79 -23.40 -3.44
C THR A 139 7.28 -23.21 -3.11
N LEU A 140 7.60 -22.36 -2.14
CA LEU A 140 8.98 -22.13 -1.72
C LEU A 140 9.56 -23.35 -1.02
N TYR A 141 8.75 -24.07 -0.23
CA TYR A 141 9.18 -25.28 0.45
C TYR A 141 9.44 -26.42 -0.55
N GLU A 142 8.57 -26.58 -1.54
CA GLU A 142 8.78 -27.53 -2.65
C GLU A 142 10.05 -27.22 -3.45
N ALA A 143 10.33 -25.92 -3.70
CA ALA A 143 11.49 -25.53 -4.48
C ALA A 143 12.82 -25.61 -3.70
N TYR A 144 12.84 -25.32 -2.41
CA TYR A 144 14.08 -25.10 -1.63
C TYR A 144 14.18 -25.96 -0.36
N GLY A 145 13.16 -26.76 -0.04
CA GLY A 145 13.13 -27.60 1.16
C GLY A 145 13.31 -26.78 2.45
N ALA A 146 14.13 -27.26 3.36
CA ALA A 146 14.38 -26.60 4.65
C ALA A 146 15.03 -25.19 4.51
N ALA A 147 15.68 -24.88 3.39
CA ALA A 147 16.27 -23.57 3.13
C ALA A 147 15.24 -22.52 2.68
N SER A 148 13.98 -22.88 2.47
CA SER A 148 12.87 -22.00 2.06
C SER A 148 12.70 -20.76 2.98
N TRP A 149 13.08 -20.86 4.26
CA TRP A 149 12.99 -19.75 5.21
C TRP A 149 13.77 -18.52 4.78
N VAL A 150 14.89 -18.70 4.06
CA VAL A 150 15.67 -17.58 3.51
C VAL A 150 14.83 -16.82 2.47
N ALA A 151 14.15 -17.55 1.57
CA ALA A 151 13.27 -16.95 0.58
C ALA A 151 12.03 -16.30 1.24
N VAL A 152 11.46 -16.92 2.28
CA VAL A 152 10.34 -16.36 3.05
C VAL A 152 10.72 -15.03 3.70
N LEU A 153 11.89 -14.96 4.34
CA LEU A 153 12.37 -13.71 4.94
C LEU A 153 12.60 -12.61 3.88
N ALA A 154 13.20 -12.96 2.76
CA ALA A 154 13.36 -12.03 1.64
C ALA A 154 12.01 -11.55 1.07
N TRP A 155 11.04 -12.46 0.96
CA TRP A 155 9.68 -12.13 0.56
C TRP A 155 9.00 -11.19 1.57
N LEU A 156 9.17 -11.39 2.88
CA LEU A 156 8.64 -10.48 3.89
C LEU A 156 9.25 -9.07 3.78
N VAL A 157 10.56 -8.97 3.55
CA VAL A 157 11.20 -7.67 3.29
C VAL A 157 10.61 -7.01 2.05
N ARG A 158 10.42 -7.76 0.96
CA ARG A 158 9.75 -7.29 -0.26
C ARG A 158 8.33 -6.81 0.04
N LEU A 159 7.55 -7.57 0.80
CA LEU A 159 6.17 -7.25 1.17
C LEU A 159 6.09 -5.94 1.96
N VAL A 160 6.94 -5.78 2.99
CA VAL A 160 6.97 -4.55 3.82
C VAL A 160 7.30 -3.33 2.97
N GLY A 161 8.33 -3.40 2.15
CA GLY A 161 8.70 -2.30 1.24
C GLY A 161 7.58 -1.95 0.27
N ARG A 162 6.99 -2.96 -0.36
CA ARG A 162 5.85 -2.80 -1.27
C ARG A 162 4.66 -2.13 -0.58
N CYS A 163 4.29 -2.57 0.61
CA CYS A 163 3.17 -2.01 1.36
C CYS A 163 3.42 -0.55 1.79
N ALA A 164 4.67 -0.17 2.07
CA ALA A 164 5.01 1.23 2.34
C ALA A 164 4.76 2.13 1.11
N VAL A 165 5.08 1.66 -0.10
CA VAL A 165 4.79 2.39 -1.35
C VAL A 165 3.27 2.41 -1.62
N LEU A 166 2.55 1.28 -1.45
CA LEU A 166 1.10 1.22 -1.62
C LEU A 166 0.36 2.19 -0.68
N ALA A 167 0.76 2.24 0.59
CA ALA A 167 0.22 3.20 1.55
C ALA A 167 0.50 4.65 1.14
N SER A 168 1.68 4.92 0.56
CA SER A 168 2.04 6.24 0.02
C SER A 168 1.17 6.62 -1.17
N ILE A 169 0.91 5.70 -2.12
CA ILE A 169 -0.03 5.93 -3.24
C ILE A 169 -1.40 6.32 -2.69
N LEU A 170 -1.92 5.54 -1.74
CA LEU A 170 -3.22 5.77 -1.15
C LEU A 170 -3.33 7.16 -0.52
N ALA A 171 -2.33 7.57 0.27
CA ALA A 171 -2.33 8.86 0.95
C ALA A 171 -2.20 10.05 -0.04
N TYR A 172 -1.26 9.97 -0.97
CA TYR A 172 -1.03 11.08 -1.91
C TYR A 172 -2.12 11.19 -2.97
N ALA A 173 -2.64 10.07 -3.48
CA ALA A 173 -3.77 10.07 -4.41
C ALA A 173 -5.04 10.62 -3.75
N HIS A 174 -5.29 10.30 -2.46
CA HIS A 174 -6.41 10.85 -1.72
C HIS A 174 -6.36 12.39 -1.69
N ARG A 175 -5.21 12.94 -1.30
CA ARG A 175 -5.00 14.39 -1.22
C ARG A 175 -5.01 15.06 -2.61
N ALA A 176 -4.43 14.44 -3.63
CA ALA A 176 -4.46 14.95 -4.98
C ALA A 176 -5.90 15.13 -5.48
N VAL A 177 -6.76 14.14 -5.27
CA VAL A 177 -8.18 14.20 -5.68
C VAL A 177 -8.94 15.23 -4.87
N LEU A 178 -8.73 15.32 -3.54
CA LEU A 178 -9.38 16.32 -2.70
C LEU A 178 -9.03 17.75 -3.08
N GLY A 179 -7.82 18.00 -3.57
CA GLY A 179 -7.41 19.31 -4.06
C GLY A 179 -8.12 19.76 -5.35
N VAL A 180 -8.70 18.81 -6.11
CA VAL A 180 -9.39 19.10 -7.39
C VAL A 180 -10.91 19.02 -7.22
N VAL A 181 -11.41 18.10 -6.37
CA VAL A 181 -12.85 17.82 -6.22
C VAL A 181 -13.47 18.76 -5.18
N THR A 182 -14.37 19.64 -5.62
CA THR A 182 -15.06 20.63 -4.77
C THR A 182 -16.43 20.17 -4.23
N LEU A 183 -16.76 18.89 -4.36
CA LEU A 183 -18.05 18.35 -3.92
C LEU A 183 -18.20 18.37 -2.40
N ARG A 184 -19.40 18.72 -1.90
CA ARG A 184 -19.72 18.58 -0.49
C ARG A 184 -19.59 17.13 -0.05
N GLY A 185 -18.78 16.88 0.97
CA GLY A 185 -18.54 15.52 1.47
C GLY A 185 -17.44 14.74 0.73
N ALA A 186 -16.76 15.31 -0.27
CA ALA A 186 -15.67 14.64 -1.00
C ALA A 186 -14.59 14.07 -0.06
N ARG A 187 -14.31 14.71 1.06
CA ARG A 187 -13.35 14.25 2.07
C ARG A 187 -13.71 12.91 2.74
N TRP A 188 -14.98 12.50 2.68
CA TRP A 188 -15.42 11.22 3.24
C TRP A 188 -15.32 10.06 2.25
N VAL A 189 -15.12 10.38 0.98
CA VAL A 189 -14.96 9.37 -0.07
C VAL A 189 -13.52 8.86 -0.04
N PRO A 190 -13.30 7.54 -0.04
CA PRO A 190 -11.95 6.95 0.04
C PRO A 190 -11.21 7.01 -1.31
N TRP A 191 -11.01 8.20 -1.86
CA TRP A 191 -10.41 8.41 -3.20
C TRP A 191 -9.09 7.68 -3.37
N GLY A 192 -8.21 7.76 -2.38
CA GLY A 192 -6.92 7.06 -2.43
C GLY A 192 -7.08 5.55 -2.53
N GLY A 193 -8.06 4.98 -1.83
CA GLY A 193 -8.38 3.55 -1.92
C GLY A 193 -8.92 3.16 -3.29
N LEU A 194 -9.78 4.00 -3.89
CA LEU A 194 -10.31 3.78 -5.24
C LEU A 194 -9.19 3.84 -6.30
N VAL A 195 -8.31 4.84 -6.23
CA VAL A 195 -7.16 4.95 -7.14
C VAL A 195 -6.21 3.76 -6.97
N LEU A 196 -5.86 3.43 -5.72
CA LEU A 196 -5.01 2.28 -5.43
C LEU A 196 -5.64 0.98 -5.94
N GLY A 197 -6.95 0.80 -5.70
CA GLY A 197 -7.70 -0.37 -6.15
C GLY A 197 -7.78 -0.47 -7.67
N ALA A 198 -7.94 0.65 -8.37
CA ALA A 198 -7.91 0.68 -9.83
C ALA A 198 -6.56 0.23 -10.38
N VAL A 199 -5.44 0.78 -9.84
CA VAL A 199 -4.09 0.44 -10.29
C VAL A 199 -3.74 -1.02 -9.97
N THR A 200 -3.90 -1.44 -8.70
CA THR A 200 -3.53 -2.79 -8.28
C THR A 200 -4.53 -3.84 -8.79
N GLY A 201 -5.81 -3.48 -8.90
CA GLY A 201 -6.84 -4.33 -9.47
C GLY A 201 -6.64 -4.57 -10.97
N ALA A 202 -6.21 -3.56 -11.74
CA ALA A 202 -5.85 -3.74 -13.14
C ALA A 202 -4.67 -4.72 -13.31
N VAL A 203 -3.63 -4.59 -12.49
CA VAL A 203 -2.50 -5.53 -12.47
C VAL A 203 -2.97 -6.94 -12.09
N ALA A 204 -3.82 -7.06 -11.05
CA ALA A 204 -4.37 -8.34 -10.63
C ALA A 204 -5.25 -8.98 -11.70
N LEU A 205 -6.03 -8.18 -12.43
CA LEU A 205 -6.87 -8.66 -13.55
C LEU A 205 -6.02 -9.33 -14.64
N LEU A 206 -4.91 -8.71 -14.98
CA LEU A 206 -4.00 -9.22 -16.02
C LEU A 206 -3.18 -10.44 -15.56
N SER A 207 -2.84 -10.52 -14.27
CA SER A 207 -1.93 -11.54 -13.74
C SER A 207 -2.62 -12.72 -13.04
N ARG A 208 -3.78 -12.50 -12.41
CA ARG A 208 -4.46 -13.47 -11.54
C ARG A 208 -5.95 -13.65 -11.87
N GLY A 209 -6.49 -12.84 -12.78
CA GLY A 209 -7.86 -12.91 -13.23
C GLY A 209 -8.86 -12.06 -12.43
N PRO A 210 -10.15 -12.07 -12.85
CA PRO A 210 -11.17 -11.13 -12.38
C PRO A 210 -11.53 -11.29 -10.90
N ALA A 211 -11.49 -12.50 -10.35
CA ALA A 211 -11.83 -12.75 -8.95
C ALA A 211 -10.87 -12.02 -8.00
N VAL A 212 -9.56 -12.15 -8.26
CA VAL A 212 -8.53 -11.48 -7.44
C VAL A 212 -8.55 -9.97 -7.69
N ALA A 213 -8.80 -9.52 -8.92
CA ALA A 213 -8.95 -8.10 -9.23
C ALA A 213 -10.10 -7.45 -8.45
N LEU A 214 -11.27 -8.09 -8.40
CA LEU A 214 -12.42 -7.60 -7.65
C LEU A 214 -12.14 -7.55 -6.16
N SER A 215 -11.56 -8.61 -5.58
CA SER A 215 -11.18 -8.61 -4.17
C SER A 215 -10.15 -7.54 -3.85
N THR A 216 -9.16 -7.33 -4.70
CA THR A 216 -8.16 -6.27 -4.56
C THR A 216 -8.81 -4.88 -4.55
N LEU A 217 -9.75 -4.62 -5.47
CA LEU A 217 -10.48 -3.35 -5.54
C LEU A 217 -11.27 -3.10 -4.25
N VAL A 218 -12.01 -4.08 -3.75
CA VAL A 218 -12.80 -3.96 -2.52
C VAL A 218 -11.88 -3.74 -1.31
N VAL A 219 -10.81 -4.52 -1.18
CA VAL A 219 -9.83 -4.38 -0.09
C VAL A 219 -9.18 -3.00 -0.10
N CYS A 220 -8.73 -2.51 -1.26
CA CYS A 220 -8.14 -1.18 -1.38
C CYS A 220 -9.15 -0.06 -1.04
N THR A 221 -10.43 -0.23 -1.40
CA THR A 221 -11.49 0.71 -1.02
C THR A 221 -11.67 0.74 0.50
N LEU A 222 -11.69 -0.41 1.16
CA LEU A 222 -11.76 -0.50 2.64
C LEU A 222 -10.52 0.11 3.30
N LEU A 223 -9.33 -0.11 2.75
CA LEU A 223 -8.10 0.56 3.20
C LEU A 223 -8.18 2.08 3.04
N GLY A 224 -8.82 2.56 1.98
CA GLY A 224 -9.13 3.98 1.81
C GLY A 224 -10.04 4.53 2.91
N VAL A 225 -11.05 3.76 3.35
CA VAL A 225 -11.89 4.12 4.51
C VAL A 225 -11.07 4.13 5.79
N VAL A 226 -10.20 3.13 6.00
CA VAL A 226 -9.25 3.10 7.13
C VAL A 226 -8.41 4.36 7.16
N HIS A 227 -7.87 4.79 6.01
CA HIS A 227 -7.06 6.00 5.89
C HIS A 227 -7.83 7.26 6.29
N VAL A 228 -9.01 7.47 5.69
CA VAL A 228 -9.85 8.65 5.96
C VAL A 228 -10.31 8.68 7.43
N ARG A 229 -10.75 7.55 7.97
CA ARG A 229 -11.21 7.45 9.38
C ARG A 229 -10.07 7.42 10.38
N GLY A 230 -8.88 6.99 9.95
CA GLY A 230 -7.64 7.01 10.71
C GLY A 230 -6.93 8.36 10.73
N GLY A 231 -7.60 9.45 10.34
CA GLY A 231 -7.05 10.81 10.36
C GLY A 231 -6.01 11.07 9.27
N GLU A 232 -6.13 10.38 8.14
CA GLU A 232 -5.21 10.48 6.97
C GLU A 232 -3.74 10.21 7.31
N SER A 233 -3.50 9.39 8.34
CA SER A 233 -2.16 9.07 8.83
C SER A 233 -1.61 7.78 8.22
N LEU A 234 -0.42 7.87 7.64
CA LEU A 234 0.33 6.68 7.19
C LEU A 234 0.72 5.75 8.34
N ARG A 235 0.89 6.27 9.58
CA ARG A 235 1.19 5.43 10.75
C ARG A 235 0.09 4.42 11.03
N ILE A 236 -1.17 4.81 10.80
CA ILE A 236 -2.33 3.93 10.98
C ILE A 236 -2.54 3.09 9.73
N THR A 237 -2.45 3.69 8.54
CA THR A 237 -2.79 3.02 7.28
C THR A 237 -1.77 1.94 6.90
N ALA A 238 -0.46 2.16 7.10
CA ALA A 238 0.57 1.24 6.64
C ALA A 238 0.50 -0.17 7.27
N PRO A 239 0.28 -0.34 8.59
CA PRO A 239 0.10 -1.67 9.18
C PRO A 239 -1.08 -2.43 8.61
N PHE A 240 -2.22 -1.74 8.39
CA PHE A 240 -3.40 -2.39 7.80
C PHE A 240 -3.23 -2.70 6.33
N THR A 241 -2.48 -1.88 5.60
CA THR A 241 -2.07 -2.20 4.22
C THR A 241 -1.20 -3.46 4.19
N LEU A 242 -0.25 -3.58 5.13
CA LEU A 242 0.58 -4.77 5.24
C LEU A 242 -0.24 -6.02 5.53
N LEU A 243 -1.16 -5.97 6.49
CA LEU A 243 -2.03 -7.10 6.82
C LEU A 243 -2.90 -7.53 5.63
N ALA A 244 -3.52 -6.57 4.95
CA ALA A 244 -4.39 -6.85 3.82
C ALA A 244 -3.63 -7.46 2.63
N PHE A 245 -2.48 -6.90 2.27
CA PHE A 245 -1.67 -7.40 1.15
C PHE A 245 -0.81 -8.62 1.48
N ALA A 246 -0.64 -8.95 2.77
CA ALA A 246 -0.04 -10.22 3.17
C ALA A 246 -0.97 -11.40 2.85
N VAL A 247 -2.28 -11.17 2.80
CA VAL A 247 -3.29 -12.23 2.60
C VAL A 247 -3.76 -12.29 1.13
N LEU A 248 -3.75 -11.15 0.40
CA LEU A 248 -4.04 -11.07 -1.04
C LEU A 248 -2.91 -11.68 -1.88
#